data_eafa8e8c8af89cf902b62d7da858fd7a
#
_entry.id   eafa8e8c8af89cf902b62d7da858fd7a
#
_cell.length_a   1.000
_cell.length_b   1.000
_cell.length_c   1.000
_cell.angle_alpha   90.00
_cell.angle_beta   90.00
_cell.angle_gamma   90.00
#
_symmetry.space_group_name_H-M   'P 1'
#
loop_
_entity.id
_entity.type
_entity.pdbx_description
1 polymer ?
#
loop_
_entity_poly.entity_id
_entity_poly.type
_entity_poly.pdbx_seq_one_letter_code
_entity_poly.pdbx_strand_id
1 'polypeptide(L)'
;MKKPKKPRSLKAGMPPGSPVHIGEIKTDKPSISVLDFGPGALIEAELPDTASLASYVRQNSTLWGNIYGLQDPAALTAIGTAFHLHPLVLEDILNNNQRQKVDSYNDYLYVVLHRYEISTDPLNLVQDQISLIIGTDYLLSFQERQSRTFEPVRQRLRSDRANLRSAASDMLAYSLFDSVVDSYFGVIESLDDYAEHLEVEILGHPGP
;
A
#
# COMPACT_ATOMS: atom_id res chain seq x y z
N MET A 1 -21.51 -19.43 -11.63
CA MET A 1 -22.06 -18.13 -12.14
C MET A 1 -20.88 -17.24 -12.58
N LYS A 2 -20.88 -16.76 -13.84
CA LYS A 2 -19.85 -15.80 -14.30
C LYS A 2 -20.07 -14.46 -13.60
N LYS A 3 -19.05 -13.97 -12.84
CA LYS A 3 -19.08 -12.61 -12.28
C LYS A 3 -19.26 -11.60 -13.43
N PRO A 4 -20.11 -10.56 -13.27
CA PRO A 4 -20.27 -9.55 -14.31
C PRO A 4 -18.92 -8.86 -14.57
N LYS A 5 -18.53 -8.75 -15.85
CA LYS A 5 -17.34 -8.01 -16.26
C LYS A 5 -17.54 -6.55 -15.85
N LYS A 6 -16.66 -6.04 -14.96
CA LYS A 6 -16.63 -4.60 -14.60
C LYS A 6 -16.45 -3.76 -15.87
N PRO A 7 -17.14 -2.62 -16.00
CA PRO A 7 -16.99 -1.76 -17.17
C PRO A 7 -15.54 -1.23 -17.26
N ARG A 8 -14.88 -1.54 -18.35
CA ARG A 8 -13.49 -1.17 -18.67
C ARG A 8 -13.29 0.31 -19.03
N SER A 9 -14.29 1.18 -18.91
CA SER A 9 -14.29 2.40 -19.70
C SER A 9 -14.62 3.72 -18.99
N LEU A 10 -14.41 3.86 -17.68
CA LEU A 10 -14.49 5.20 -17.07
C LEU A 10 -13.43 6.18 -17.60
N LYS A 11 -12.34 5.66 -18.19
CA LYS A 11 -11.24 6.46 -18.79
C LYS A 11 -11.29 6.56 -20.32
N ALA A 12 -12.25 5.93 -20.99
CA ALA A 12 -12.30 5.95 -22.45
C ALA A 12 -12.50 7.39 -22.96
N GLY A 13 -11.48 7.92 -23.67
CA GLY A 13 -11.50 9.27 -24.23
C GLY A 13 -10.90 10.36 -23.34
N MET A 14 -10.42 10.04 -22.14
CA MET A 14 -9.71 11.01 -21.29
C MET A 14 -8.21 11.09 -21.66
N PRO A 15 -7.57 12.25 -21.49
CA PRO A 15 -6.14 12.40 -21.69
C PRO A 15 -5.34 11.49 -20.74
N PRO A 16 -4.13 11.04 -21.15
CA PRO A 16 -3.21 10.36 -20.23
C PRO A 16 -2.91 11.22 -18.99
N GLY A 17 -2.81 10.59 -17.83
CA GLY A 17 -2.59 11.29 -16.55
C GLY A 17 -3.86 11.88 -15.93
N SER A 18 -5.05 11.57 -16.45
CA SER A 18 -6.31 11.98 -15.81
C SER A 18 -6.53 11.22 -14.51
N PRO A 19 -6.59 11.90 -13.34
CA PRO A 19 -6.75 11.26 -12.06
C PRO A 19 -8.21 10.81 -11.86
N VAL A 20 -8.50 9.54 -12.17
CA VAL A 20 -9.83 8.93 -11.99
C VAL A 20 -9.65 7.64 -11.22
N HIS A 21 -10.36 7.51 -10.11
CA HIS A 21 -10.37 6.27 -9.34
C HIS A 21 -11.04 5.14 -10.13
N ILE A 22 -10.30 4.03 -10.29
CA ILE A 22 -10.80 2.81 -10.94
C ILE A 22 -10.63 1.66 -9.95
N GLY A 23 -11.74 1.14 -9.48
CA GLY A 23 -11.76 0.03 -8.55
C GLY A 23 -12.94 0.11 -7.61
N GLU A 24 -12.93 -0.75 -6.63
CA GLU A 24 -13.90 -0.75 -5.54
C GLU A 24 -13.42 0.21 -4.45
N ILE A 25 -14.30 1.03 -3.91
CA ILE A 25 -14.00 1.85 -2.74
C ILE A 25 -14.05 0.93 -1.52
N LYS A 26 -12.91 0.72 -0.88
CA LYS A 26 -12.76 -0.23 0.23
C LYS A 26 -12.75 0.43 1.62
N THR A 27 -12.80 1.75 1.68
CA THR A 27 -12.87 2.50 2.95
C THR A 27 -13.75 3.73 2.79
N ASP A 28 -14.51 4.08 3.83
CA ASP A 28 -15.45 5.21 3.80
C ASP A 28 -14.73 6.55 3.95
N LYS A 29 -13.62 6.57 4.70
CA LYS A 29 -12.87 7.80 4.96
C LYS A 29 -11.37 7.57 4.71
N PRO A 30 -10.72 8.43 3.93
CA PRO A 30 -9.27 8.44 3.87
C PRO A 30 -8.68 8.77 5.23
N SER A 31 -7.56 8.16 5.57
CA SER A 31 -6.77 8.53 6.73
C SER A 31 -5.31 8.66 6.35
N ILE A 32 -4.63 9.61 6.98
CA ILE A 32 -3.26 9.94 6.68
C ILE A 32 -2.48 9.99 7.97
N SER A 33 -1.40 9.26 8.02
CA SER A 33 -0.45 9.33 9.12
C SER A 33 0.95 9.64 8.61
N VAL A 34 1.72 10.33 9.43
CA VAL A 34 3.12 10.62 9.17
C VAL A 34 3.99 10.08 10.30
N LEU A 35 5.13 9.54 9.90
CA LEU A 35 6.25 9.27 10.78
C LEU A 35 7.44 10.09 10.25
N ASP A 36 7.82 11.11 10.99
CA ASP A 36 8.95 11.98 10.69
C ASP A 36 10.07 11.62 11.66
N PHE A 37 11.14 11.03 11.16
CA PHE A 37 12.14 10.41 12.00
C PHE A 37 13.57 10.66 11.55
N GLY A 38 14.47 10.51 12.50
CA GLY A 38 15.91 10.61 12.33
C GLY A 38 16.63 10.02 13.53
N PRO A 39 17.96 10.09 13.58
CA PRO A 39 18.73 9.58 14.70
C PRO A 39 18.22 10.15 16.03
N GLY A 40 17.73 9.26 16.92
CA GLY A 40 17.23 9.64 18.25
C GLY A 40 15.89 10.38 18.30
N ALA A 41 15.22 10.60 17.15
CA ALA A 41 13.96 11.34 17.08
C ALA A 41 12.89 10.59 16.27
N LEU A 42 11.65 10.70 16.72
CA LEU A 42 10.46 10.23 16.01
C LEU A 42 9.28 11.12 16.38
N ILE A 43 8.63 11.67 15.36
CA ILE A 43 7.34 12.32 15.46
C ILE A 43 6.35 11.44 14.71
N GLU A 44 5.30 11.00 15.37
CA GLU A 44 4.20 10.25 14.76
C GLU A 44 2.92 11.04 14.95
N ALA A 45 2.20 11.31 13.86
CA ALA A 45 0.97 12.08 13.88
C ALA A 45 -0.04 11.58 12.84
N GLU A 46 -1.31 11.64 13.21
CA GLU A 46 -2.42 11.53 12.26
C GLU A 46 -2.72 12.93 11.70
N LEU A 47 -2.86 13.03 10.38
CA LEU A 47 -3.17 14.30 9.72
C LEU A 47 -4.66 14.35 9.35
N PRO A 48 -5.30 15.52 9.47
CA PRO A 48 -6.73 15.64 9.21
C PRO A 48 -7.10 15.44 7.73
N ASP A 49 -6.17 15.78 6.82
CA ASP A 49 -6.38 15.72 5.38
C ASP A 49 -5.07 15.68 4.58
N THR A 50 -5.20 15.54 3.28
CA THR A 50 -4.08 15.50 2.33
C THR A 50 -3.39 16.84 2.15
N ALA A 51 -4.08 17.96 2.36
CA ALA A 51 -3.48 19.29 2.31
C ALA A 51 -2.48 19.46 3.45
N SER A 52 -2.78 18.89 4.62
CA SER A 52 -1.87 18.86 5.77
C SER A 52 -0.60 18.06 5.47
N LEU A 53 -0.69 16.95 4.74
CA LEU A 53 0.49 16.21 4.29
C LEU A 53 1.27 17.01 3.23
N ALA A 54 0.59 17.60 2.26
CA ALA A 54 1.20 18.41 1.20
C ALA A 54 1.96 19.63 1.76
N SER A 55 1.52 20.17 2.89
CA SER A 55 2.15 21.30 3.58
C SER A 55 3.00 20.91 4.79
N TYR A 56 3.18 19.62 5.03
CA TYR A 56 3.93 19.14 6.19
C TYR A 56 5.38 19.58 6.13
N VAL A 57 5.83 20.28 7.17
CA VAL A 57 7.21 20.70 7.31
C VAL A 57 7.97 19.63 8.09
N ARG A 58 8.80 18.89 7.38
CA ARG A 58 9.65 17.85 7.97
C ARG A 58 10.62 18.45 8.99
N GLN A 59 10.76 17.80 10.13
CA GLN A 59 11.61 18.21 11.22
C GLN A 59 12.85 17.32 11.41
N ASN A 60 12.82 16.12 10.81
CA ASN A 60 13.89 15.13 10.87
C ASN A 60 14.40 14.75 9.48
N SER A 61 15.28 13.76 9.40
CA SER A 61 15.95 13.39 8.14
C SER A 61 15.04 12.66 7.16
N THR A 62 14.05 11.91 7.63
CA THR A 62 13.22 11.05 6.79
C THR A 62 11.75 11.17 7.15
N LEU A 63 10.91 11.31 6.15
CA LEU A 63 9.45 11.34 6.29
C LEU A 63 8.83 10.08 5.69
N TRP A 64 7.99 9.40 6.45
CA TRP A 64 7.08 8.39 5.92
C TRP A 64 5.64 8.89 6.00
N GLY A 65 5.06 9.25 4.85
CA GLY A 65 3.63 9.54 4.71
C GLY A 65 2.88 8.28 4.34
N ASN A 66 1.88 7.90 5.13
CA ASN A 66 1.07 6.72 4.86
C ASN A 66 -0.39 7.13 4.65
N ILE A 67 -0.92 6.84 3.48
CA ILE A 67 -2.23 7.26 3.00
C ILE A 67 -3.11 6.02 2.81
N TYR A 68 -4.25 6.00 3.47
CA TYR A 68 -5.29 5.01 3.29
C TYR A 68 -6.52 5.65 2.65
N GLY A 69 -7.14 4.91 1.71
CA GLY A 69 -8.31 5.39 1.00
C GLY A 69 -7.95 6.30 -0.18
N LEU A 70 -8.15 5.79 -1.39
CA LEU A 70 -7.70 6.41 -2.63
C LEU A 70 -8.87 6.98 -3.46
N GLN A 71 -10.02 7.20 -2.83
CA GLN A 71 -11.25 7.59 -3.53
C GLN A 71 -11.33 9.08 -3.89
N ASP A 72 -10.42 9.92 -3.39
CA ASP A 72 -10.39 11.36 -3.65
C ASP A 72 -9.24 11.74 -4.62
N PRO A 73 -9.52 11.89 -5.93
CA PRO A 73 -8.51 12.29 -6.91
C PRO A 73 -7.93 13.68 -6.68
N ALA A 74 -8.72 14.61 -6.13
CA ALA A 74 -8.25 15.98 -5.86
C ALA A 74 -7.21 15.98 -4.73
N ALA A 75 -7.46 15.19 -3.70
CA ALA A 75 -6.54 14.97 -2.60
C ALA A 75 -5.20 14.38 -3.07
N LEU A 76 -5.25 13.36 -3.95
CA LEU A 76 -4.03 12.79 -4.54
C LEU A 76 -3.28 13.80 -5.42
N THR A 77 -3.99 14.62 -6.17
CA THR A 77 -3.38 15.66 -7.00
C THR A 77 -2.63 16.69 -6.16
N ALA A 78 -3.15 17.06 -4.98
CA ALA A 78 -2.45 17.96 -4.06
C ALA A 78 -1.12 17.35 -3.56
N ILE A 79 -1.13 16.07 -3.17
CA ILE A 79 0.10 15.32 -2.81
C ILE A 79 1.05 15.28 -4.01
N GLY A 80 0.54 14.94 -5.19
CA GLY A 80 1.33 14.88 -6.42
C GLY A 80 2.05 16.18 -6.73
N THR A 81 1.39 17.32 -6.53
CA THR A 81 1.98 18.63 -6.70
C THR A 81 3.06 18.91 -5.67
N ALA A 82 2.80 18.62 -4.39
CA ALA A 82 3.73 18.89 -3.30
C ALA A 82 5.02 18.04 -3.38
N PHE A 83 4.91 16.79 -3.85
CA PHE A 83 6.03 15.86 -3.98
C PHE A 83 6.54 15.72 -5.43
N HIS A 84 6.13 16.60 -6.34
CA HIS A 84 6.52 16.62 -7.76
C HIS A 84 6.34 15.29 -8.49
N LEU A 85 5.23 14.59 -8.20
CA LEU A 85 4.94 13.30 -8.80
C LEU A 85 4.41 13.46 -10.23
N HIS A 86 4.84 12.57 -11.12
CA HIS A 86 4.38 12.56 -12.50
C HIS A 86 2.87 12.22 -12.58
N PRO A 87 2.06 12.90 -13.42
CA PRO A 87 0.63 12.64 -13.53
C PRO A 87 0.25 11.18 -13.81
N LEU A 88 1.05 10.45 -14.59
CA LEU A 88 0.82 9.02 -14.84
C LEU A 88 0.98 8.16 -13.57
N VAL A 89 1.83 8.56 -12.63
CA VAL A 89 1.96 7.87 -11.33
C VAL A 89 0.68 8.03 -10.52
N LEU A 90 0.10 9.23 -10.49
CA LEU A 90 -1.17 9.48 -9.80
C LEU A 90 -2.32 8.68 -10.44
N GLU A 91 -2.31 8.60 -11.76
CA GLU A 91 -3.26 7.75 -12.51
C GLU A 91 -3.13 6.28 -12.11
N ASP A 92 -1.91 5.78 -11.99
CA ASP A 92 -1.64 4.39 -11.62
C ASP A 92 -1.97 4.09 -10.16
N ILE A 93 -1.72 5.02 -9.23
CA ILE A 93 -2.14 4.90 -7.83
C ILE A 93 -3.66 4.78 -7.71
N LEU A 94 -4.41 5.56 -8.51
CA LEU A 94 -5.88 5.53 -8.54
C LEU A 94 -6.47 4.31 -9.26
N ASN A 95 -5.65 3.53 -9.96
CA ASN A 95 -6.07 2.33 -10.67
C ASN A 95 -5.70 1.08 -9.89
N ASN A 96 -6.62 0.54 -9.12
CA ASN A 96 -6.42 -0.63 -8.24
C ASN A 96 -6.19 -1.96 -8.98
N ASN A 97 -6.04 -1.94 -10.31
CA ASN A 97 -5.79 -3.12 -11.13
C ASN A 97 -4.43 -3.04 -11.85
N GLN A 98 -3.49 -2.26 -11.33
CA GLN A 98 -2.14 -2.20 -11.87
C GLN A 98 -1.41 -3.53 -11.66
N ARG A 99 -0.49 -3.84 -12.57
CA ARG A 99 0.46 -4.94 -12.36
C ARG A 99 1.56 -4.49 -11.43
N GLN A 100 2.11 -5.42 -10.68
CA GLN A 100 3.33 -5.18 -9.92
C GLN A 100 4.44 -4.68 -10.85
N LYS A 101 5.07 -3.58 -10.49
CA LYS A 101 6.12 -2.95 -11.28
C LYS A 101 7.00 -2.04 -10.46
N VAL A 102 8.15 -1.71 -11.02
CA VAL A 102 9.04 -0.67 -10.53
C VAL A 102 9.36 0.26 -11.69
N ASP A 103 9.03 1.53 -11.54
CA ASP A 103 9.35 2.58 -12.49
C ASP A 103 10.31 3.58 -11.84
N SER A 104 11.38 3.94 -12.54
CA SER A 104 12.36 4.92 -12.07
C SER A 104 12.07 6.29 -12.68
N TYR A 105 11.96 7.29 -11.81
CA TYR A 105 11.89 8.71 -12.15
C TYR A 105 13.15 9.41 -11.66
N ASN A 106 13.37 10.66 -12.07
CA ASN A 106 14.62 11.38 -11.74
C ASN A 106 14.89 11.46 -10.23
N ASP A 107 13.84 11.72 -9.43
CA ASP A 107 13.95 12.04 -8.01
C ASP A 107 13.34 10.98 -7.09
N TYR A 108 12.70 9.95 -7.65
CA TYR A 108 12.06 8.88 -6.88
C TYR A 108 11.88 7.58 -7.67
N LEU A 109 11.68 6.49 -6.95
CA LEU A 109 11.18 5.23 -7.48
C LEU A 109 9.69 5.11 -7.20
N TYR A 110 8.92 4.65 -8.19
CA TYR A 110 7.53 4.26 -8.04
C TYR A 110 7.41 2.75 -8.08
N VAL A 111 6.82 2.17 -7.05
CA VAL A 111 6.67 0.72 -6.91
C VAL A 111 5.23 0.36 -6.65
N VAL A 112 4.73 -0.64 -7.39
CA VAL A 112 3.42 -1.25 -7.17
C VAL A 112 3.61 -2.66 -6.67
N LEU A 113 3.01 -2.96 -5.51
CA LEU A 113 2.97 -4.26 -4.88
C LEU A 113 1.53 -4.71 -4.71
N HIS A 114 1.32 -6.00 -4.57
CA HIS A 114 0.05 -6.56 -4.14
C HIS A 114 0.21 -7.22 -2.78
N ARG A 115 -0.71 -6.94 -1.88
CA ARG A 115 -0.91 -7.71 -0.65
C ARG A 115 -2.06 -8.67 -0.87
N TYR A 116 -1.91 -9.87 -0.35
CA TYR A 116 -2.98 -10.87 -0.35
C TYR A 116 -3.38 -11.19 1.07
N GLU A 117 -4.66 -11.42 1.27
CA GLU A 117 -5.24 -11.83 2.53
C GLU A 117 -6.32 -12.87 2.26
N ILE A 118 -6.39 -13.90 3.07
CA ILE A 118 -7.47 -14.86 3.02
C ILE A 118 -8.67 -14.28 3.75
N SER A 119 -9.83 -14.31 3.09
CA SER A 119 -11.13 -14.02 3.69
C SER A 119 -11.55 -15.14 4.65
N THR A 120 -12.78 -15.10 5.11
CA THR A 120 -13.37 -16.20 5.89
C THR A 120 -13.44 -17.53 5.13
N ASP A 121 -13.43 -17.48 3.80
CA ASP A 121 -13.33 -18.64 2.92
C ASP A 121 -11.87 -18.76 2.44
N PRO A 122 -11.17 -19.90 2.74
CA PRO A 122 -9.78 -20.12 2.34
C PRO A 122 -9.53 -20.01 0.84
N LEU A 123 -10.54 -20.26 0.01
CA LEU A 123 -10.45 -20.11 -1.45
C LEU A 123 -10.70 -18.70 -1.95
N ASN A 124 -11.07 -17.77 -1.07
CA ASN A 124 -11.35 -16.40 -1.43
C ASN A 124 -10.20 -15.47 -1.01
N LEU A 125 -9.23 -15.34 -1.90
CA LEU A 125 -8.12 -14.39 -1.75
C LEU A 125 -8.58 -12.96 -2.05
N VAL A 126 -8.39 -12.08 -1.09
CA VAL A 126 -8.58 -10.64 -1.24
C VAL A 126 -7.25 -10.01 -1.60
N GLN A 127 -7.20 -9.33 -2.75
CA GLN A 127 -6.04 -8.59 -3.20
C GLN A 127 -6.21 -7.10 -2.90
N ASP A 128 -5.18 -6.49 -2.34
CA ASP A 128 -5.05 -5.04 -2.19
C ASP A 128 -3.79 -4.55 -2.90
N GLN A 129 -3.90 -3.42 -3.58
CA GLN A 129 -2.76 -2.73 -4.16
C GLN A 129 -2.09 -1.85 -3.11
N ILE A 130 -0.77 -1.88 -3.09
CA ILE A 130 0.09 -0.98 -2.33
C ILE A 130 0.98 -0.26 -3.34
N SER A 131 0.94 1.07 -3.34
CA SER A 131 1.83 1.90 -4.15
C SER A 131 2.81 2.63 -3.25
N LEU A 132 4.10 2.58 -3.58
CA LEU A 132 5.15 3.25 -2.84
C LEU A 132 5.86 4.26 -3.74
N ILE A 133 6.08 5.46 -3.22
CA ILE A 133 6.97 6.48 -3.78
C ILE A 133 8.16 6.59 -2.85
N ILE A 134 9.34 6.30 -3.36
CA ILE A 134 10.57 6.25 -2.58
C ILE A 134 11.48 7.37 -3.08
N GLY A 135 11.49 8.49 -2.39
CA GLY A 135 12.39 9.61 -2.62
C GLY A 135 13.68 9.48 -1.79
N THR A 136 14.57 10.44 -1.91
CA THR A 136 15.85 10.44 -1.19
C THR A 136 15.66 10.51 0.33
N ASP A 137 14.71 11.32 0.79
CA ASP A 137 14.49 11.66 2.19
C ASP A 137 13.01 11.54 2.60
N TYR A 138 12.20 10.90 1.76
CA TYR A 138 10.81 10.60 2.06
C TYR A 138 10.37 9.28 1.44
N LEU A 139 9.34 8.69 2.01
CA LEU A 139 8.59 7.59 1.45
C LEU A 139 7.10 7.89 1.60
N LEU A 140 6.32 7.73 0.52
CA LEU A 140 4.87 7.75 0.58
C LEU A 140 4.35 6.36 0.28
N SER A 141 3.43 5.87 1.12
CA SER A 141 2.72 4.61 0.90
C SER A 141 1.23 4.87 0.73
N PHE A 142 0.67 4.36 -0.35
CA PHE A 142 -0.75 4.47 -0.70
C PHE A 142 -1.39 3.10 -0.65
N GLN A 143 -2.47 2.98 0.09
CA GLN A 143 -3.20 1.73 0.31
C GLN A 143 -4.70 1.95 0.16
N GLU A 144 -5.41 0.97 -0.36
CA GLU A 144 -6.85 1.06 -0.58
C GLU A 144 -7.65 1.07 0.72
N ARG A 145 -7.17 0.36 1.74
CA ARG A 145 -7.78 0.26 3.08
C ARG A 145 -6.72 0.16 4.17
N GLN A 146 -7.12 0.46 5.38
CA GLN A 146 -6.25 0.24 6.54
C GLN A 146 -5.89 -1.24 6.68
N SER A 147 -4.63 -1.50 6.94
CA SER A 147 -4.10 -2.84 7.20
C SER A 147 -3.03 -2.78 8.29
N ARG A 148 -2.78 -3.93 8.91
CA ARG A 148 -1.70 -4.07 9.89
C ARG A 148 -0.37 -4.47 9.28
N THR A 149 -0.28 -4.59 7.96
CA THR A 149 0.91 -5.06 7.24
C THR A 149 2.16 -4.28 7.62
N PHE A 150 2.05 -2.97 7.80
CA PHE A 150 3.19 -2.13 8.16
C PHE A 150 3.35 -1.86 9.66
N GLU A 151 2.50 -2.44 10.50
CA GLU A 151 2.62 -2.26 11.95
C GLU A 151 3.96 -2.76 12.53
N PRO A 152 4.54 -3.88 12.07
CA PRO A 152 5.87 -4.30 12.53
C PRO A 152 6.96 -3.26 12.23
N VAL A 153 6.88 -2.56 11.09
CA VAL A 153 7.83 -1.49 10.73
C VAL A 153 7.63 -0.27 11.63
N ARG A 154 6.37 0.12 11.91
CA ARG A 154 6.07 1.21 12.86
C ARG A 154 6.63 0.90 14.25
N GLN A 155 6.46 -0.33 14.74
CA GLN A 155 6.99 -0.75 16.03
C GLN A 155 8.53 -0.71 16.07
N ARG A 156 9.19 -1.11 14.98
CA ARG A 156 10.67 -0.99 14.85
C ARG A 156 11.11 0.47 14.92
N LEU A 157 10.39 1.38 14.24
CA LEU A 157 10.64 2.82 14.33
C LEU A 157 10.40 3.36 15.74
N ARG A 158 9.30 3.00 16.41
CA ARG A 158 8.99 3.45 17.78
C ARG A 158 10.04 2.97 18.80
N SER A 159 10.51 1.74 18.66
CA SER A 159 11.48 1.14 19.58
C SER A 159 12.94 1.44 19.22
N ASP A 160 13.19 2.11 18.11
CA ASP A 160 14.52 2.37 17.52
C ASP A 160 15.40 1.10 17.39
N ARG A 161 14.75 -0.04 17.20
CA ARG A 161 15.46 -1.31 17.01
C ARG A 161 16.09 -1.36 15.62
N ALA A 162 17.28 -1.95 15.56
CA ALA A 162 18.06 -2.11 14.34
C ALA A 162 18.46 -0.79 13.65
N ASN A 163 18.51 0.32 14.39
CA ASN A 163 18.93 1.65 13.89
C ASN A 163 18.11 2.12 12.67
N LEU A 164 16.85 1.70 12.56
CA LEU A 164 16.01 2.03 11.40
C LEU A 164 15.81 3.55 11.26
N ARG A 165 15.81 4.30 12.38
CA ARG A 165 15.70 5.77 12.36
C ARG A 165 16.96 6.44 11.79
N SER A 166 18.11 5.79 11.85
CA SER A 166 19.37 6.30 11.31
C SER A 166 19.60 5.93 9.85
N ALA A 167 18.74 5.09 9.29
CA ALA A 167 18.81 4.65 7.91
C ALA A 167 18.04 5.62 6.99
N ALA A 168 18.40 5.63 5.70
CA ALA A 168 17.72 6.41 4.69
C ALA A 168 16.39 5.76 4.27
N SER A 169 15.66 6.43 3.37
CA SER A 169 14.33 5.99 2.88
C SER A 169 14.36 4.62 2.20
N ASP A 170 15.48 4.21 1.63
CA ASP A 170 15.69 2.91 1.00
C ASP A 170 15.58 1.74 1.99
N MET A 171 16.13 1.87 3.21
CA MET A 171 16.01 0.86 4.26
C MET A 171 14.58 0.80 4.81
N LEU A 172 13.89 1.93 4.88
CA LEU A 172 12.46 1.95 5.19
C LEU A 172 11.68 1.20 4.11
N ALA A 173 11.94 1.50 2.83
CA ALA A 173 11.31 0.82 1.70
C ALA A 173 11.55 -0.69 1.74
N TYR A 174 12.80 -1.12 1.96
CA TYR A 174 13.12 -2.53 2.16
C TYR A 174 12.30 -3.16 3.28
N SER A 175 12.18 -2.47 4.42
CA SER A 175 11.40 -2.97 5.56
C SER A 175 9.90 -3.10 5.25
N LEU A 176 9.36 -2.21 4.40
CA LEU A 176 7.97 -2.31 3.94
C LEU A 176 7.78 -3.46 2.94
N PHE A 177 8.74 -3.66 2.02
CA PHE A 177 8.73 -4.83 1.12
C PHE A 177 8.75 -6.14 1.89
N ASP A 178 9.66 -6.25 2.84
CA ASP A 178 9.82 -7.40 3.74
C ASP A 178 8.49 -7.73 4.42
N SER A 179 7.82 -6.72 5.01
CA SER A 179 6.51 -6.90 5.64
C SER A 179 5.41 -7.36 4.67
N VAL A 180 5.46 -6.95 3.40
CA VAL A 180 4.51 -7.44 2.40
C VAL A 180 4.80 -8.89 2.04
N VAL A 181 6.08 -9.24 1.85
CA VAL A 181 6.51 -10.62 1.56
C VAL A 181 6.17 -11.54 2.73
N ASP A 182 6.43 -11.10 3.97
CA ASP A 182 6.08 -11.86 5.17
C ASP A 182 4.57 -12.16 5.24
N SER A 183 3.72 -11.24 4.78
CA SER A 183 2.28 -11.48 4.75
C SER A 183 1.86 -12.65 3.83
N TYR A 184 2.68 -13.00 2.84
CA TYR A 184 2.39 -14.12 1.94
C TYR A 184 2.55 -15.48 2.63
N PHE A 185 3.44 -15.59 3.62
CA PHE A 185 3.60 -16.84 4.37
C PHE A 185 2.31 -17.22 5.10
N GLY A 186 1.63 -16.27 5.73
CA GLY A 186 0.34 -16.53 6.37
C GLY A 186 -0.75 -16.99 5.38
N VAL A 187 -0.71 -16.52 4.14
CA VAL A 187 -1.61 -17.00 3.08
C VAL A 187 -1.28 -18.43 2.69
N ILE A 188 0.02 -18.74 2.53
CA ILE A 188 0.50 -20.07 2.16
C ILE A 188 0.14 -21.09 3.27
N GLU A 189 0.41 -20.76 4.53
CA GLU A 189 0.08 -21.61 5.68
C GLU A 189 -1.43 -21.91 5.74
N SER A 190 -2.28 -20.90 5.55
CA SER A 190 -3.73 -21.12 5.55
C SER A 190 -4.23 -21.98 4.38
N LEU A 191 -3.57 -21.92 3.23
CA LEU A 191 -3.88 -22.78 2.08
C LEU A 191 -3.41 -24.22 2.32
N ASP A 192 -2.29 -24.39 3.01
CA ASP A 192 -1.75 -25.71 3.40
C ASP A 192 -2.68 -26.40 4.40
N ASP A 193 -3.07 -25.70 5.47
CA ASP A 193 -4.07 -26.18 6.44
C ASP A 193 -5.39 -26.60 5.76
N TYR A 194 -5.83 -25.83 4.78
CA TYR A 194 -7.04 -26.15 4.03
C TYR A 194 -6.87 -27.39 3.14
N ALA A 195 -5.71 -27.55 2.52
CA ALA A 195 -5.39 -28.73 1.70
C ALA A 195 -5.35 -30.00 2.57
N GLU A 196 -4.71 -29.94 3.74
CA GLU A 196 -4.69 -31.05 4.71
C GLU A 196 -6.11 -31.43 5.19
N HIS A 197 -6.94 -30.41 5.46
CA HIS A 197 -8.34 -30.68 5.84
C HIS A 197 -9.12 -31.41 4.75
N LEU A 198 -8.95 -30.95 3.48
CA LEU A 198 -9.59 -31.62 2.33
C LEU A 198 -9.11 -33.07 2.15
N GLU A 199 -7.80 -33.34 2.36
CA GLU A 199 -7.24 -34.68 2.28
C GLU A 199 -7.89 -35.59 3.30
N VAL A 200 -8.00 -35.15 4.55
CA VAL A 200 -8.66 -35.93 5.64
C VAL A 200 -10.13 -36.17 5.30
N GLU A 201 -10.84 -35.21 4.77
CA GLU A 201 -12.25 -35.34 4.39
C GLU A 201 -12.45 -36.38 3.27
N ILE A 202 -11.60 -36.32 2.23
CA ILE A 202 -11.65 -37.25 1.09
C ILE A 202 -11.33 -38.68 1.55
N LEU A 203 -10.30 -38.87 2.39
CA LEU A 203 -9.91 -40.19 2.90
C LEU A 203 -10.92 -40.74 3.90
N GLY A 204 -11.58 -39.87 4.67
CA GLY A 204 -12.60 -40.27 5.65
C GLY A 204 -13.96 -40.62 5.02
N HIS A 205 -14.26 -40.09 3.84
CA HIS A 205 -15.51 -40.33 3.11
C HIS A 205 -15.19 -40.66 1.63
N PRO A 206 -14.59 -41.84 1.35
CA PRO A 206 -14.39 -42.22 -0.03
C PRO A 206 -15.75 -42.35 -0.72
N GLY A 207 -16.01 -41.46 -1.68
CA GLY A 207 -17.21 -41.50 -2.49
C GLY A 207 -17.32 -42.81 -3.28
N PRO A 208 -18.53 -43.11 -3.81
CA PRO A 208 -18.77 -44.35 -4.54
C PRO A 208 -17.92 -44.46 -5.79
#